data_6cb820f43281cabb536df1afe624e504
#
_entry.id   6cb820f43281cabb536df1afe624e504
#
_cell.length_a   1.000
_cell.length_b   1.000
_cell.length_c   1.000
_cell.angle_alpha   90.00
_cell.angle_beta   90.00
_cell.angle_gamma   90.00
#
_symmetry.space_group_name_H-M   'P 1'
#
loop_
_entity.id
_entity.type
_entity.pdbx_description
1 polymer ?
#
loop_
_entity_poly.entity_id
_entity_poly.type
_entity_poly.pdbx_seq_one_letter_code
_entity_poly.pdbx_strand_id
1 'polypeptide(L)'
;MIGLLLLFKRDMILGFHRTAKIFIIIVILGLFNFLYYLYFLHISLSKSNVAFWDIIGKTFTGVPFELVEQQTIEFPFGWIIFQLSGAILVNTFIKEDLFAHSAFIRVRTKSIFKLWVSKLLFCCTAILIFYILILSLTCFVWKLSGGTVNNLTDYGESILRYSSFQFSYSQIIVYSILLNIAGTFLFTFIFALLSLIFKTIYSFIVCICILFLSIFSDNPMLLGNAFMLIRHPMFGLSPVVSITMTLIIVPFLCIILLIVGGIYLSKYDLISNTEIE
;
A
#
# COMPACT_ATOMS: atom_id res chain seq x y z
N MET A 1 -29.79 -15.79 -9.44
CA MET A 1 -28.97 -14.55 -9.37
C MET A 1 -27.82 -14.75 -8.38
N ILE A 2 -26.58 -14.68 -8.84
CA ILE A 2 -25.43 -14.82 -7.94
C ILE A 2 -25.34 -13.55 -7.09
N GLY A 3 -25.37 -13.70 -5.77
CA GLY A 3 -25.19 -12.59 -4.84
C GLY A 3 -23.73 -12.12 -4.81
N LEU A 4 -23.50 -10.87 -4.37
CA LEU A 4 -22.16 -10.28 -4.22
C LEU A 4 -21.23 -11.19 -3.38
N LEU A 5 -21.75 -11.82 -2.34
CA LEU A 5 -21.01 -12.67 -1.43
C LEU A 5 -20.46 -13.94 -2.13
N LEU A 6 -21.23 -14.53 -3.05
CA LEU A 6 -20.77 -15.68 -3.83
C LEU A 6 -19.69 -15.29 -4.86
N LEU A 7 -19.81 -14.09 -5.44
CA LEU A 7 -18.76 -13.53 -6.32
C LEU A 7 -17.47 -13.31 -5.53
N PHE A 8 -17.58 -12.70 -4.37
CA PHE A 8 -16.43 -12.44 -3.50
C PHE A 8 -15.76 -13.77 -3.06
N LYS A 9 -16.54 -14.78 -2.64
CA LYS A 9 -15.99 -16.10 -2.31
C LYS A 9 -15.23 -16.72 -3.49
N ARG A 10 -15.79 -16.64 -4.70
CA ARG A 10 -15.13 -17.07 -5.94
C ARG A 10 -13.82 -16.34 -6.14
N ASP A 11 -13.84 -15.01 -6.03
CA ASP A 11 -12.68 -14.16 -6.27
C ASP A 11 -11.58 -14.39 -5.23
N MET A 12 -11.94 -14.69 -3.99
CA MET A 12 -10.99 -15.12 -2.97
C MET A 12 -10.27 -16.42 -3.38
N ILE A 13 -11.01 -17.46 -3.77
CA ILE A 13 -10.42 -18.76 -4.12
C ILE A 13 -9.55 -18.63 -5.37
N LEU A 14 -10.10 -18.06 -6.45
CA LEU A 14 -9.39 -17.95 -7.72
C LEU A 14 -8.26 -16.93 -7.65
N GLY A 15 -8.50 -15.79 -6.99
CA GLY A 15 -7.52 -14.73 -6.83
C GLY A 15 -6.29 -15.22 -6.09
N PHE A 16 -6.45 -15.81 -4.90
CA PHE A 16 -5.32 -16.35 -4.16
C PHE A 16 -4.61 -17.48 -4.89
N HIS A 17 -5.32 -18.36 -5.56
CA HIS A 17 -4.69 -19.44 -6.34
C HIS A 17 -3.79 -18.86 -7.45
N ARG A 18 -4.27 -17.85 -8.17
CA ARG A 18 -3.52 -17.23 -9.28
C ARG A 18 -2.38 -16.33 -8.79
N THR A 19 -2.59 -15.60 -7.70
CA THR A 19 -1.62 -14.64 -7.18
C THR A 19 -0.66 -15.23 -6.15
N ALA A 20 -0.81 -16.49 -5.76
CA ALA A 20 -0.03 -17.11 -4.68
C ALA A 20 1.49 -16.96 -4.84
N LYS A 21 2.01 -17.19 -6.04
CA LYS A 21 3.46 -17.05 -6.32
C LYS A 21 3.92 -15.60 -6.12
N ILE A 22 3.17 -14.66 -6.65
CA ILE A 22 3.45 -13.21 -6.54
C ILE A 22 3.35 -12.80 -5.07
N PHE A 23 2.34 -13.28 -4.37
CA PHE A 23 2.14 -13.03 -2.94
C PHE A 23 3.35 -13.45 -2.12
N ILE A 24 3.87 -14.66 -2.34
CA ILE A 24 5.07 -15.16 -1.66
C ILE A 24 6.28 -14.28 -1.97
N ILE A 25 6.49 -13.91 -3.25
CA ILE A 25 7.61 -13.05 -3.65
C ILE A 25 7.54 -11.69 -2.93
N ILE A 26 6.37 -11.07 -2.86
CA ILE A 26 6.21 -9.75 -2.21
C ILE A 26 6.41 -9.86 -0.70
N VAL A 27 5.93 -10.95 -0.06
CA VAL A 27 6.20 -11.20 1.36
C VAL A 27 7.69 -11.36 1.61
N ILE A 28 8.42 -12.09 0.75
CA ILE A 28 9.88 -12.25 0.86
C ILE A 28 10.58 -10.90 0.69
N LEU A 29 10.20 -10.09 -0.30
CA LEU A 29 10.77 -8.75 -0.51
C LEU A 29 10.50 -7.82 0.67
N GLY A 30 9.30 -7.84 1.23
CA GLY A 30 8.96 -7.08 2.42
C GLY A 30 9.78 -7.51 3.64
N LEU A 31 9.92 -8.82 3.86
CA LEU A 31 10.76 -9.37 4.92
C LEU A 31 12.23 -8.98 4.73
N PHE A 32 12.74 -9.08 3.51
CA PHE A 32 14.11 -8.67 3.21
C PHE A 32 14.35 -7.20 3.56
N ASN A 33 13.40 -6.33 3.26
CA ASN A 33 13.48 -4.92 3.62
C ASN A 33 13.55 -4.72 5.15
N PHE A 34 12.70 -5.40 5.90
CA PHE A 34 12.74 -5.33 7.37
C PHE A 34 14.02 -5.92 7.95
N LEU A 35 14.51 -7.05 7.43
CA LEU A 35 15.76 -7.67 7.85
C LEU A 35 16.97 -6.76 7.56
N TYR A 36 16.96 -6.08 6.42
CA TYR A 36 17.98 -5.10 6.08
C TYR A 36 18.03 -3.97 7.12
N TYR A 37 16.87 -3.40 7.48
CA TYR A 37 16.83 -2.36 8.50
C TYR A 37 17.20 -2.88 9.90
N LEU A 38 16.77 -4.06 10.27
CA LEU A 38 17.17 -4.69 11.54
C LEU A 38 18.68 -4.89 11.60
N TYR A 39 19.30 -5.40 10.55
CA TYR A 39 20.75 -5.56 10.45
C TYR A 39 21.48 -4.22 10.52
N PHE A 40 21.01 -3.22 9.78
CA PHE A 40 21.57 -1.87 9.80
C PHE A 40 21.51 -1.25 11.20
N LEU A 41 20.38 -1.38 11.88
CA LEU A 41 20.20 -0.88 13.25
C LEU A 41 21.13 -1.59 14.25
N HIS A 42 21.30 -2.90 14.14
CA HIS A 42 22.25 -3.64 14.98
C HIS A 42 23.71 -3.19 14.82
N ILE A 43 24.11 -2.82 13.62
CA ILE A 43 25.48 -2.30 13.36
C ILE A 43 25.62 -0.87 13.87
N SER A 44 24.65 0.00 13.59
CA SER A 44 24.74 1.43 13.90
C SER A 44 24.62 1.72 15.39
N LEU A 45 23.86 0.92 16.14
CA LEU A 45 23.55 1.16 17.55
C LEU A 45 24.45 0.40 18.55
N SER A 46 25.58 -0.19 18.09
CA SER A 46 26.58 -0.86 18.93
C SER A 46 26.00 -1.51 20.21
N LYS A 47 25.15 -2.53 20.08
CA LYS A 47 24.53 -3.34 21.16
C LYS A 47 23.33 -2.73 21.91
N SER A 48 22.77 -1.58 21.53
CA SER A 48 21.50 -1.13 22.11
C SER A 48 20.34 -2.00 21.60
N ASN A 49 19.35 -2.26 22.46
CA ASN A 49 18.16 -3.03 22.11
C ASN A 49 17.37 -2.27 21.04
N VAL A 50 17.32 -2.80 19.83
CA VAL A 50 16.51 -2.25 18.73
C VAL A 50 15.04 -2.50 19.04
N ALA A 51 14.23 -1.45 19.07
CA ALA A 51 12.79 -1.59 19.22
C ALA A 51 12.13 -2.03 17.90
N PHE A 52 11.07 -2.83 18.01
CA PHE A 52 10.27 -3.23 16.84
C PHE A 52 9.76 -2.01 16.05
N TRP A 53 9.41 -0.96 16.76
CA TRP A 53 8.87 0.26 16.17
C TRP A 53 9.90 1.12 15.44
N ASP A 54 11.17 1.03 15.78
CA ASP A 54 12.26 1.68 15.03
C ASP A 54 12.33 1.13 13.61
N ILE A 55 12.13 -0.19 13.46
CA ILE A 55 12.12 -0.86 12.15
C ILE A 55 10.90 -0.41 11.34
N ILE A 56 9.72 -0.39 11.95
CA ILE A 56 8.48 0.06 11.32
C ILE A 56 8.59 1.54 10.92
N GLY A 57 9.05 2.38 11.85
CA GLY A 57 9.28 3.81 11.61
C GLY A 57 10.20 4.02 10.41
N LYS A 58 11.39 3.44 10.41
CA LYS A 58 12.37 3.59 9.30
C LYS A 58 11.79 3.12 7.95
N THR A 59 11.01 2.05 7.93
CA THR A 59 10.40 1.54 6.70
C THR A 59 9.39 2.50 6.09
N PHE A 60 8.58 3.16 6.94
CA PHE A 60 7.46 3.97 6.51
C PHE A 60 7.68 5.49 6.63
N THR A 61 8.83 5.92 7.12
CA THR A 61 9.16 7.35 7.28
C THR A 61 8.98 8.14 5.99
N GLY A 62 9.39 7.58 4.84
CA GLY A 62 9.52 8.34 3.59
C GLY A 62 10.77 9.22 3.60
N VAL A 63 10.73 10.34 2.87
CA VAL A 63 11.85 11.29 2.75
C VAL A 63 11.43 12.66 3.25
N PRO A 64 12.14 13.24 4.22
CA PRO A 64 11.93 14.63 4.61
C PRO A 64 12.32 15.57 3.46
N PHE A 65 11.53 16.62 3.25
CA PHE A 65 11.73 17.54 2.13
C PHE A 65 13.08 18.28 2.21
N GLU A 66 13.53 18.59 3.40
CA GLU A 66 14.82 19.24 3.65
C GLU A 66 16.03 18.47 3.07
N LEU A 67 16.00 17.13 3.12
CA LEU A 67 17.04 16.29 2.51
C LEU A 67 16.97 16.29 0.98
N VAL A 68 15.78 16.51 0.43
CA VAL A 68 15.60 16.68 -1.01
C VAL A 68 16.29 17.97 -1.48
N GLU A 69 16.10 19.07 -0.77
CA GLU A 69 16.76 20.36 -1.06
C GLU A 69 18.28 20.26 -0.94
N GLN A 70 18.77 19.50 0.05
CA GLN A 70 20.22 19.32 0.28
C GLN A 70 20.86 18.28 -0.65
N GLN A 71 20.11 17.66 -1.57
CA GLN A 71 20.58 16.59 -2.48
C GLN A 71 21.19 15.37 -1.79
N THR A 72 20.87 15.15 -0.51
CA THR A 72 21.36 14.02 0.30
C THR A 72 20.26 12.99 0.52
N ILE A 73 19.60 12.56 -0.56
CA ILE A 73 18.41 11.71 -0.50
C ILE A 73 18.78 10.26 -0.28
N GLU A 74 18.36 9.69 0.85
CA GLU A 74 18.21 8.24 0.96
C GLU A 74 16.91 7.81 0.30
N PHE A 75 17.01 7.08 -0.80
CA PHE A 75 15.84 6.69 -1.58
C PHE A 75 14.95 5.72 -0.79
N PRO A 76 13.65 5.98 -0.59
CA PRO A 76 12.78 5.21 0.29
C PRO A 76 12.24 3.95 -0.40
N PHE A 77 13.12 3.04 -0.83
CA PHE A 77 12.73 1.82 -1.55
C PHE A 77 11.69 1.00 -0.79
N GLY A 78 11.87 0.84 0.53
CA GLY A 78 10.93 0.10 1.36
C GLY A 78 9.53 0.68 1.28
N TRP A 79 9.39 1.98 1.48
CA TRP A 79 8.11 2.67 1.41
C TRP A 79 7.42 2.47 0.04
N ILE A 80 8.17 2.64 -1.07
CA ILE A 80 7.63 2.44 -2.42
C ILE A 80 7.15 1.00 -2.63
N ILE A 81 7.94 0.00 -2.23
CA ILE A 81 7.58 -1.42 -2.35
C ILE A 81 6.26 -1.69 -1.61
N PHE A 82 6.12 -1.17 -0.39
CA PHE A 82 4.89 -1.35 0.38
C PHE A 82 3.70 -0.65 -0.27
N GLN A 83 3.85 0.57 -0.76
CA GLN A 83 2.76 1.29 -1.44
C GLN A 83 2.31 0.57 -2.72
N LEU A 84 3.22 -0.03 -3.47
CA LEU A 84 2.91 -0.75 -4.71
C LEU A 84 2.58 -2.23 -4.50
N SER A 85 2.76 -2.78 -3.30
CA SER A 85 2.55 -4.21 -3.03
C SER A 85 1.16 -4.70 -3.46
N GLY A 86 0.12 -3.93 -3.15
CA GLY A 86 -1.24 -4.26 -3.56
C GLY A 86 -1.43 -4.25 -5.08
N ALA A 87 -0.88 -3.25 -5.78
CA ALA A 87 -0.93 -3.17 -7.23
C ALA A 87 -0.24 -4.38 -7.89
N ILE A 88 0.92 -4.77 -7.38
CA ILE A 88 1.66 -5.95 -7.87
C ILE A 88 0.88 -7.24 -7.59
N LEU A 89 0.27 -7.37 -6.40
CA LEU A 89 -0.52 -8.55 -6.02
C LEU A 89 -1.70 -8.79 -6.94
N VAL A 90 -2.39 -7.73 -7.36
CA VAL A 90 -3.65 -7.87 -8.12
C VAL A 90 -3.48 -7.68 -9.62
N ASN A 91 -2.28 -7.35 -10.06
CA ASN A 91 -1.94 -6.95 -11.43
C ASN A 91 -2.58 -7.84 -12.51
N THR A 92 -2.31 -9.13 -12.47
CA THR A 92 -2.79 -10.07 -13.50
C THR A 92 -4.23 -10.51 -13.27
N PHE A 93 -4.61 -10.70 -11.98
CA PHE A 93 -5.90 -11.28 -11.63
C PHE A 93 -7.10 -10.44 -12.09
N ILE A 94 -7.06 -9.11 -11.86
CA ILE A 94 -8.21 -8.25 -12.19
C ILE A 94 -8.44 -8.24 -13.70
N LYS A 95 -7.39 -7.99 -14.47
CA LYS A 95 -7.50 -7.88 -15.93
C LYS A 95 -7.90 -9.21 -16.55
N GLU A 96 -7.19 -10.27 -16.25
CA GLU A 96 -7.47 -11.59 -16.83
C GLU A 96 -8.88 -12.09 -16.49
N ASP A 97 -9.34 -11.95 -15.26
CA ASP A 97 -10.66 -12.42 -14.89
C ASP A 97 -11.78 -11.55 -15.47
N LEU A 98 -11.56 -10.23 -15.59
CA LEU A 98 -12.54 -9.33 -16.20
C LEU A 98 -12.64 -9.53 -17.71
N PHE A 99 -11.55 -9.81 -18.42
CA PHE A 99 -11.58 -9.95 -19.88
C PHE A 99 -11.82 -11.40 -20.32
N ALA A 100 -11.14 -12.39 -19.72
CA ALA A 100 -11.25 -13.78 -20.16
C ALA A 100 -12.56 -14.47 -19.69
N HIS A 101 -13.10 -14.10 -18.54
CA HIS A 101 -14.25 -14.80 -17.93
C HIS A 101 -15.50 -13.95 -17.79
N SER A 102 -15.44 -12.67 -18.14
CA SER A 102 -16.54 -11.73 -17.94
C SER A 102 -17.82 -12.11 -18.67
N ALA A 103 -17.72 -12.61 -19.91
CA ALA A 103 -18.87 -12.98 -20.69
C ALA A 103 -19.75 -14.02 -19.96
N PHE A 104 -19.14 -15.09 -19.42
CA PHE A 104 -19.86 -16.14 -18.69
C PHE A 104 -20.41 -15.64 -17.35
N ILE A 105 -19.68 -14.75 -16.66
CA ILE A 105 -20.08 -14.25 -15.36
C ILE A 105 -21.16 -13.19 -15.53
N ARG A 106 -21.09 -12.35 -16.57
CA ARG A 106 -22.07 -11.31 -16.89
C ARG A 106 -23.45 -11.89 -17.10
N VAL A 107 -23.56 -12.98 -17.87
CA VAL A 107 -24.83 -13.68 -18.09
C VAL A 107 -25.45 -14.16 -16.75
N ARG A 108 -24.62 -14.61 -15.81
CA ARG A 108 -25.10 -15.16 -14.53
C ARG A 108 -25.38 -14.08 -13.46
N THR A 109 -24.65 -12.98 -13.48
CA THR A 109 -24.75 -11.94 -12.41
C THR A 109 -25.71 -10.81 -12.76
N LYS A 110 -25.98 -10.56 -14.05
CA LYS A 110 -26.79 -9.42 -14.54
C LYS A 110 -26.31 -8.04 -14.04
N SER A 111 -25.17 -7.94 -13.37
CA SER A 111 -24.67 -6.66 -12.81
C SER A 111 -23.13 -6.65 -12.82
N ILE A 112 -22.59 -5.85 -13.73
CA ILE A 112 -21.14 -5.63 -13.84
C ILE A 112 -20.60 -4.89 -12.61
N PHE A 113 -21.40 -3.96 -12.06
CA PHE A 113 -21.01 -3.24 -10.85
C PHE A 113 -20.71 -4.17 -9.67
N LYS A 114 -21.52 -5.22 -9.45
CA LYS A 114 -21.27 -6.21 -8.40
C LYS A 114 -19.95 -6.97 -8.63
N LEU A 115 -19.64 -7.23 -9.88
CA LEU A 115 -18.38 -7.89 -10.26
C LEU A 115 -17.18 -6.99 -9.93
N TRP A 116 -17.25 -5.70 -10.27
CA TRP A 116 -16.23 -4.72 -9.95
C TRP A 116 -16.03 -4.58 -8.42
N VAL A 117 -17.11 -4.41 -7.66
CA VAL A 117 -17.07 -4.36 -6.19
C VAL A 117 -16.42 -5.61 -5.61
N SER A 118 -16.76 -6.79 -6.12
CA SER A 118 -16.15 -8.05 -5.67
C SER A 118 -14.63 -8.06 -5.87
N LYS A 119 -14.13 -7.55 -7.01
CA LYS A 119 -12.69 -7.44 -7.27
C LYS A 119 -11.99 -6.51 -6.29
N LEU A 120 -12.57 -5.35 -6.03
CA LEU A 120 -12.00 -4.40 -5.07
C LEU A 120 -12.02 -4.95 -3.63
N LEU A 121 -13.06 -5.70 -3.25
CA LEU A 121 -13.10 -6.39 -1.96
C LEU A 121 -12.00 -7.46 -1.85
N PHE A 122 -11.75 -8.20 -2.93
CA PHE A 122 -10.61 -9.13 -2.99
C PHE A 122 -9.28 -8.38 -2.79
N CYS A 123 -9.07 -7.24 -3.46
CA CYS A 123 -7.88 -6.42 -3.30
C CYS A 123 -7.69 -5.99 -1.83
N CYS A 124 -8.75 -5.49 -1.20
CA CYS A 124 -8.70 -5.09 0.21
C CYS A 124 -8.29 -6.26 1.12
N THR A 125 -8.90 -7.44 0.94
CA THR A 125 -8.58 -8.59 1.76
C THR A 125 -7.16 -9.11 1.52
N ALA A 126 -6.69 -9.12 0.28
CA ALA A 126 -5.32 -9.52 -0.06
C ALA A 126 -4.28 -8.59 0.58
N ILE A 127 -4.51 -7.27 0.54
CA ILE A 127 -3.64 -6.28 1.18
C ILE A 127 -3.65 -6.45 2.70
N LEU A 128 -4.80 -6.62 3.33
CA LEU A 128 -4.87 -6.83 4.78
C LEU A 128 -4.11 -8.10 5.21
N ILE A 129 -4.31 -9.20 4.49
CA ILE A 129 -3.57 -10.45 4.75
C ILE A 129 -2.07 -10.24 4.58
N PHE A 130 -1.64 -9.50 3.54
CA PHE A 130 -0.24 -9.16 3.34
C PHE A 130 0.34 -8.40 4.54
N TYR A 131 -0.32 -7.34 5.01
CA TYR A 131 0.17 -6.57 6.16
C TYR A 131 0.18 -7.41 7.46
N ILE A 132 -0.85 -8.21 7.71
CA ILE A 132 -0.88 -9.10 8.88
C ILE A 132 0.29 -10.08 8.85
N LEU A 133 0.53 -10.73 7.71
CA LEU A 133 1.61 -11.70 7.56
C LEU A 133 2.98 -11.04 7.72
N ILE A 134 3.23 -9.93 7.01
CA ILE A 134 4.55 -9.30 7.04
C ILE A 134 4.87 -8.74 8.43
N LEU A 135 3.92 -8.09 9.10
CA LEU A 135 4.11 -7.56 10.44
C LEU A 135 4.30 -8.67 11.47
N SER A 136 3.54 -9.76 11.38
CA SER A 136 3.69 -10.90 12.29
C SER A 136 5.03 -11.61 12.11
N LEU A 137 5.47 -11.83 10.88
CA LEU A 137 6.76 -12.44 10.56
C LEU A 137 7.93 -11.53 11.03
N THR A 138 7.82 -10.23 10.80
CA THR A 138 8.82 -9.27 11.25
C THR A 138 8.92 -9.25 12.77
N CYS A 139 7.78 -9.25 13.48
CA CYS A 139 7.74 -9.32 14.93
C CYS A 139 8.35 -10.64 15.46
N PHE A 140 8.11 -11.75 14.78
CA PHE A 140 8.67 -13.04 15.12
C PHE A 140 10.21 -13.05 14.98
N VAL A 141 10.74 -12.59 13.85
CA VAL A 141 12.19 -12.51 13.59
C VAL A 141 12.86 -11.54 14.57
N TRP A 142 12.24 -10.39 14.82
CA TRP A 142 12.72 -9.41 15.79
C TRP A 142 12.84 -10.01 17.22
N LYS A 143 11.84 -10.78 17.65
CA LYS A 143 11.91 -11.49 18.95
C LYS A 143 13.04 -12.52 18.98
N LEU A 144 13.24 -13.27 17.91
CA LEU A 144 14.35 -14.25 17.81
C LEU A 144 15.72 -13.58 17.87
N SER A 145 15.83 -12.33 17.41
CA SER A 145 17.07 -11.55 17.51
C SER A 145 17.33 -10.94 18.90
N GLY A 146 16.52 -11.27 19.89
CA GLY A 146 16.68 -10.78 21.26
C GLY A 146 15.99 -9.41 21.54
N GLY A 147 15.14 -8.98 20.62
CA GLY A 147 14.39 -7.71 20.79
C GLY A 147 13.40 -7.73 21.94
N THR A 148 13.31 -6.62 22.65
CA THR A 148 12.33 -6.38 23.74
C THR A 148 11.16 -5.53 23.22
N VAL A 149 9.94 -5.77 23.71
CA VAL A 149 8.76 -4.95 23.35
C VAL A 149 8.83 -3.66 24.14
N ASN A 150 9.59 -2.72 23.63
CA ASN A 150 9.75 -1.43 24.28
C ASN A 150 9.38 -0.30 23.32
N ASN A 151 9.28 0.85 23.91
CA ASN A 151 9.08 2.12 23.22
C ASN A 151 10.19 2.37 22.17
N LEU A 152 10.00 3.34 21.25
CA LEU A 152 11.04 3.81 20.34
C LEU A 152 12.34 4.05 21.10
N THR A 153 13.44 3.73 20.52
CA THR A 153 14.73 4.14 21.06
C THR A 153 15.01 5.60 20.69
N ASP A 154 16.00 6.21 21.34
CA ASP A 154 16.46 7.56 20.98
C ASP A 154 16.79 7.69 19.46
N TYR A 155 17.21 6.59 18.87
CA TYR A 155 17.44 6.52 17.43
C TYR A 155 16.15 6.58 16.62
N GLY A 156 15.12 5.82 17.01
CA GLY A 156 13.79 5.88 16.39
C GLY A 156 13.16 7.27 16.53
N GLU A 157 13.33 7.89 17.69
CA GLU A 157 12.89 9.27 17.92
C GLU A 157 13.64 10.27 17.00
N SER A 158 14.93 10.10 16.83
CA SER A 158 15.72 10.96 15.94
C SER A 158 15.35 10.81 14.46
N ILE A 159 15.05 9.58 14.00
CA ILE A 159 14.61 9.32 12.62
C ILE A 159 13.24 9.92 12.35
N LEU A 160 12.31 9.69 13.28
CA LEU A 160 10.94 10.17 13.16
C LEU A 160 10.82 11.65 13.52
N ARG A 161 11.91 12.27 14.06
CA ARG A 161 11.91 13.66 14.56
C ARG A 161 10.72 13.93 15.48
N TYR A 162 10.37 12.93 16.26
CA TYR A 162 9.18 12.93 17.11
C TYR A 162 9.27 14.00 18.20
N SER A 163 8.25 14.83 18.29
CA SER A 163 8.07 15.69 19.45
C SER A 163 7.07 15.05 20.40
N SER A 164 7.54 14.58 21.55
CA SER A 164 6.77 13.89 22.60
C SER A 164 5.60 14.70 23.18
N PHE A 165 5.44 15.95 22.77
CA PHE A 165 4.50 16.89 23.38
C PHE A 165 3.04 16.79 22.91
N GLN A 166 2.74 16.14 21.76
CA GLN A 166 1.41 16.22 21.18
C GLN A 166 0.65 14.89 21.06
N PHE A 167 1.32 13.75 21.04
CA PHE A 167 0.68 12.47 20.76
C PHE A 167 1.20 11.35 21.64
N SER A 168 0.31 10.44 22.02
CA SER A 168 0.72 9.22 22.72
C SER A 168 1.40 8.27 21.75
N TYR A 169 2.33 7.50 22.27
CA TYR A 169 3.11 6.50 21.56
C TYR A 169 2.27 5.52 20.75
N SER A 170 1.18 5.02 21.35
CA SER A 170 0.24 4.12 20.71
C SER A 170 -0.46 4.74 19.49
N GLN A 171 -0.74 6.05 19.54
CA GLN A 171 -1.34 6.76 18.43
C GLN A 171 -0.41 6.82 17.22
N ILE A 172 0.88 7.09 17.44
CA ILE A 172 1.88 7.15 16.38
C ILE A 172 1.98 5.83 15.63
N ILE A 173 2.05 4.73 16.38
CA ILE A 173 2.12 3.38 15.82
C ILE A 173 0.88 3.06 14.98
N VAL A 174 -0.30 3.29 15.54
CA VAL A 174 -1.56 3.01 14.87
C VAL A 174 -1.67 3.86 13.59
N TYR A 175 -1.34 5.15 13.66
CA TYR A 175 -1.38 6.01 12.48
C TYR A 175 -0.35 5.60 11.42
N SER A 176 0.86 5.19 11.82
CA SER A 176 1.90 4.74 10.90
C SER A 176 1.43 3.54 10.06
N ILE A 177 0.82 2.56 10.70
CA ILE A 177 0.32 1.37 10.02
C ILE A 177 -0.92 1.71 9.17
N LEU A 178 -1.89 2.44 9.74
CA LEU A 178 -3.13 2.78 9.05
C LEU A 178 -2.89 3.65 7.80
N LEU A 179 -2.01 4.65 7.88
CA LEU A 179 -1.67 5.49 6.73
C LEU A 179 -1.07 4.67 5.59
N ASN A 180 -0.17 3.74 5.90
CA ASN A 180 0.45 2.91 4.87
C ASN A 180 -0.52 1.91 4.26
N ILE A 181 -1.38 1.28 5.06
CA ILE A 181 -2.46 0.42 4.54
C ILE A 181 -3.41 1.23 3.65
N ALA A 182 -3.82 2.43 4.09
CA ALA A 182 -4.71 3.30 3.33
C ALA A 182 -4.08 3.72 1.99
N GLY A 183 -2.78 4.06 1.99
CA GLY A 183 -2.02 4.36 0.78
C GLY A 183 -1.97 3.18 -0.18
N THR A 184 -1.65 1.99 0.33
CA THR A 184 -1.63 0.77 -0.49
C THR A 184 -3.00 0.48 -1.10
N PHE A 185 -4.12 0.67 -0.37
CA PHE A 185 -5.46 0.56 -0.92
C PHE A 185 -5.69 1.55 -2.06
N LEU A 186 -5.38 2.82 -1.83
CA LEU A 186 -5.60 3.86 -2.81
C LEU A 186 -4.80 3.60 -4.09
N PHE A 187 -3.49 3.31 -4.00
CA PHE A 187 -2.66 2.99 -5.16
C PHE A 187 -3.12 1.72 -5.88
N THR A 188 -3.60 0.72 -5.15
CA THR A 188 -4.18 -0.49 -5.75
C THR A 188 -5.46 -0.19 -6.52
N PHE A 189 -6.33 0.68 -6.00
CA PHE A 189 -7.57 1.06 -6.67
C PHE A 189 -7.29 1.93 -7.90
N ILE A 190 -6.34 2.87 -7.81
CA ILE A 190 -5.87 3.65 -8.97
C ILE A 190 -5.32 2.70 -10.04
N PHE A 191 -4.44 1.80 -9.65
CA PHE A 191 -3.88 0.80 -10.57
C PHE A 191 -4.96 -0.07 -11.21
N ALA A 192 -5.90 -0.58 -10.41
CA ALA A 192 -7.01 -1.41 -10.89
C ALA A 192 -7.85 -0.67 -11.93
N LEU A 193 -8.19 0.61 -11.68
CA LEU A 193 -8.92 1.44 -12.64
C LEU A 193 -8.11 1.71 -13.90
N LEU A 194 -6.85 2.11 -13.76
CA LEU A 194 -5.98 2.39 -14.90
C LEU A 194 -5.75 1.15 -15.78
N SER A 195 -5.64 -0.03 -15.17
CA SER A 195 -5.46 -1.29 -15.89
C SER A 195 -6.66 -1.69 -16.75
N LEU A 196 -7.84 -1.13 -16.50
CA LEU A 196 -9.01 -1.29 -17.38
C LEU A 196 -8.90 -0.45 -18.65
N ILE A 197 -8.19 0.68 -18.58
CA ILE A 197 -8.08 1.67 -19.68
C ILE A 197 -6.81 1.44 -20.48
N PHE A 198 -5.71 1.15 -19.80
CA PHE A 198 -4.37 1.03 -20.39
C PHE A 198 -3.84 -0.41 -20.28
N LYS A 199 -2.75 -0.69 -21.02
CA LYS A 199 -1.98 -1.91 -20.76
C LYS A 199 -1.42 -1.85 -19.32
N THR A 200 -1.37 -2.99 -18.68
CA THR A 200 -0.98 -3.15 -17.28
C THR A 200 0.35 -2.48 -16.93
N ILE A 201 1.32 -2.55 -17.86
CA ILE A 201 2.65 -1.93 -17.66
C ILE A 201 2.57 -0.41 -17.56
N TYR A 202 1.74 0.24 -18.38
CA TYR A 202 1.57 1.70 -18.34
C TYR A 202 0.87 2.13 -17.05
N SER A 203 -0.12 1.37 -16.60
CA SER A 203 -0.81 1.62 -15.32
C SER A 203 0.17 1.57 -14.15
N PHE A 204 1.11 0.62 -14.18
CA PHE A 204 2.14 0.49 -13.16
C PHE A 204 3.14 1.65 -13.20
N ILE A 205 3.58 2.05 -14.41
CA ILE A 205 4.46 3.22 -14.58
C ILE A 205 3.81 4.48 -14.04
N VAL A 206 2.52 4.70 -14.31
CA VAL A 206 1.80 5.88 -13.78
C VAL A 206 1.81 5.88 -12.25
N CYS A 207 1.53 4.75 -11.60
CA CYS A 207 1.58 4.66 -10.14
C CYS A 207 2.99 4.96 -9.60
N ILE A 208 4.04 4.42 -10.24
CA ILE A 208 5.43 4.73 -9.88
C ILE A 208 5.71 6.22 -10.06
N CYS A 209 5.33 6.82 -11.17
CA CYS A 209 5.55 8.24 -11.42
C CYS A 209 4.89 9.13 -10.36
N ILE A 210 3.66 8.80 -9.92
CA ILE A 210 2.99 9.53 -8.84
C ILE A 210 3.79 9.45 -7.55
N LEU A 211 4.29 8.25 -7.17
CA LEU A 211 5.11 8.08 -5.97
C LEU A 211 6.43 8.82 -6.08
N PHE A 212 7.10 8.77 -7.24
CA PHE A 212 8.33 9.50 -7.49
C PHE A 212 8.15 11.02 -7.38
N LEU A 213 7.14 11.56 -8.05
CA LEU A 213 6.82 12.99 -7.97
C LEU A 213 6.55 13.41 -6.53
N SER A 214 5.93 12.55 -5.72
CA SER A 214 5.69 12.82 -4.31
C SER A 214 6.97 12.87 -3.48
N ILE A 215 8.03 12.15 -3.86
CA ILE A 215 9.32 12.22 -3.15
C ILE A 215 9.97 13.59 -3.34
N PHE A 216 9.94 14.12 -4.55
CA PHE A 216 10.64 15.36 -4.93
C PHE A 216 9.82 16.65 -4.75
N SER A 217 8.58 16.55 -4.32
CA SER A 217 7.71 17.72 -4.16
C SER A 217 7.02 17.71 -2.80
N ASP A 218 6.90 18.88 -2.20
CA ASP A 218 6.17 19.13 -0.96
C ASP A 218 4.68 19.44 -1.20
N ASN A 219 4.22 19.40 -2.45
CA ASN A 219 2.84 19.74 -2.78
C ASN A 219 1.85 18.77 -2.09
N PRO A 220 0.97 19.26 -1.21
CA PRO A 220 0.01 18.42 -0.49
C PRO A 220 -1.00 17.70 -1.40
N MET A 221 -1.15 18.16 -2.66
CA MET A 221 -2.03 17.51 -3.65
C MET A 221 -1.44 16.21 -4.20
N LEU A 222 -0.13 15.96 -4.05
CA LEU A 222 0.47 14.71 -4.46
C LEU A 222 0.15 13.60 -3.45
N LEU A 223 -0.57 12.60 -3.93
CA LEU A 223 -1.12 11.53 -3.11
C LEU A 223 -0.07 10.79 -2.26
N GLY A 224 1.14 10.60 -2.76
CA GLY A 224 2.20 9.93 -2.02
C GLY A 224 2.64 10.70 -0.77
N ASN A 225 2.56 12.04 -0.77
CA ASN A 225 2.91 12.85 0.39
C ASN A 225 2.05 12.56 1.61
N ALA A 226 0.78 12.22 1.38
CA ALA A 226 -0.16 11.86 2.43
C ALA A 226 0.19 10.53 3.15
N PHE A 227 1.09 9.72 2.59
CA PHE A 227 1.47 8.41 3.13
C PHE A 227 2.92 8.34 3.63
N MET A 228 3.70 9.42 3.52
CA MET A 228 5.01 9.54 4.14
C MET A 228 4.86 10.07 5.56
N LEU A 229 5.25 9.27 6.56
CA LEU A 229 5.09 9.65 7.97
C LEU A 229 5.76 10.98 8.31
N ILE A 230 6.98 11.18 7.82
CA ILE A 230 7.78 12.39 8.12
C ILE A 230 7.15 13.70 7.65
N ARG A 231 6.17 13.64 6.74
CA ARG A 231 5.46 14.81 6.19
C ARG A 231 4.19 15.18 6.97
N HIS A 232 3.89 14.45 8.01
CA HIS A 232 2.78 14.78 8.91
C HIS A 232 3.25 15.63 10.09
N PRO A 233 2.37 16.48 10.65
CA PRO A 233 2.71 17.41 11.76
C PRO A 233 3.28 16.73 13.00
N MET A 234 3.02 15.42 13.17
CA MET A 234 3.54 14.65 14.29
C MET A 234 5.05 14.41 14.22
N PHE A 235 5.62 14.36 13.01
CA PHE A 235 6.98 13.87 12.77
C PHE A 235 7.89 14.90 12.13
N GLY A 236 7.34 15.97 11.57
CA GLY A 236 8.10 16.93 10.78
C GLY A 236 8.06 18.34 11.32
N LEU A 237 9.12 19.12 11.04
CA LEU A 237 9.17 20.56 11.31
C LEU A 237 8.31 21.36 10.34
N SER A 238 8.08 20.85 9.14
CA SER A 238 7.26 21.44 8.09
C SER A 238 6.13 20.50 7.69
N PRO A 239 4.96 20.57 8.36
CA PRO A 239 3.84 19.69 8.05
C PRO A 239 3.25 20.03 6.69
N VAL A 240 3.31 19.09 5.75
CA VAL A 240 2.73 19.24 4.41
C VAL A 240 1.26 18.82 4.40
N VAL A 241 0.92 17.75 5.14
CA VAL A 241 -0.42 17.15 5.11
C VAL A 241 -0.89 16.79 6.51
N SER A 242 -2.13 17.14 6.86
CA SER A 242 -2.70 16.72 8.15
C SER A 242 -3.23 15.28 8.09
N ILE A 243 -3.08 14.52 9.18
CA ILE A 243 -3.57 13.13 9.28
C ILE A 243 -5.09 13.06 9.12
N THR A 244 -5.81 13.99 9.73
CA THR A 244 -7.27 14.06 9.63
C THR A 244 -7.73 14.26 8.19
N MET A 245 -7.06 15.13 7.44
CA MET A 245 -7.31 15.30 6.02
C MET A 245 -7.05 14.02 5.23
N THR A 246 -5.95 13.34 5.48
CA THR A 246 -5.63 12.05 4.81
C THR A 246 -6.69 11.00 5.09
N LEU A 247 -7.11 10.83 6.33
CA LEU A 247 -8.10 9.83 6.73
C LEU A 247 -9.51 10.11 6.17
N ILE A 248 -9.80 11.35 5.77
CA ILE A 248 -11.07 11.72 5.10
C ILE A 248 -10.93 11.59 3.58
N ILE A 249 -9.86 12.12 3.01
CA ILE A 249 -9.67 12.19 1.56
C ILE A 249 -9.48 10.80 0.96
N VAL A 250 -8.74 9.90 1.61
CA VAL A 250 -8.44 8.58 1.05
C VAL A 250 -9.69 7.71 0.86
N PRO A 251 -10.56 7.52 1.87
CA PRO A 251 -11.82 6.80 1.66
C PRO A 251 -12.71 7.45 0.60
N PHE A 252 -12.78 8.78 0.56
CA PHE A 252 -13.53 9.51 -0.44
C PHE A 252 -13.03 9.22 -1.86
N LEU A 253 -11.71 9.26 -2.08
CA LEU A 253 -11.11 8.90 -3.37
C LEU A 253 -11.34 7.43 -3.71
N CYS A 254 -11.24 6.51 -2.76
CA CYS A 254 -11.55 5.09 -2.97
C CYS A 254 -13.01 4.89 -3.43
N ILE A 255 -13.95 5.62 -2.84
CA ILE A 255 -15.36 5.59 -3.25
C ILE A 255 -15.53 6.13 -4.68
N ILE A 256 -14.87 7.23 -5.02
CA ILE A 256 -14.90 7.79 -6.38
C ILE A 256 -14.35 6.75 -7.38
N LEU A 257 -13.20 6.14 -7.10
CA LEU A 257 -12.59 5.13 -7.96
C LEU A 257 -13.48 3.88 -8.13
N LEU A 258 -14.19 3.49 -7.06
CA LEU A 258 -15.18 2.41 -7.11
C LEU A 258 -16.33 2.77 -8.05
N ILE A 259 -16.89 3.97 -7.93
CA ILE A 259 -18.01 4.43 -8.77
C ILE A 259 -17.56 4.57 -10.23
N VAL A 260 -16.44 5.26 -10.47
CA VAL A 260 -15.91 5.51 -11.82
C VAL A 260 -15.61 4.20 -12.54
N GLY A 261 -14.93 3.25 -11.85
CA GLY A 261 -14.63 1.94 -12.44
C GLY A 261 -15.89 1.12 -12.75
N GLY A 262 -16.90 1.19 -11.88
CA GLY A 262 -18.18 0.54 -12.12
C GLY A 262 -18.94 1.13 -13.32
N ILE A 263 -18.95 2.46 -13.47
CA ILE A 263 -19.56 3.15 -14.61
C ILE A 263 -18.78 2.82 -15.90
N TYR A 264 -17.46 2.88 -15.85
CA TYR A 264 -16.61 2.56 -16.99
C TYR A 264 -16.89 1.14 -17.52
N LEU A 265 -16.83 0.14 -16.64
CA LEU A 265 -17.12 -1.25 -17.00
C LEU A 265 -18.55 -1.47 -17.49
N SER A 266 -19.53 -0.70 -16.99
CA SER A 266 -20.92 -0.83 -17.44
C SER A 266 -21.12 -0.35 -18.88
N LYS A 267 -20.34 0.62 -19.31
CA LYS A 267 -20.37 1.18 -20.68
C LYS A 267 -19.44 0.45 -21.66
N TYR A 268 -18.45 -0.24 -21.13
CA TYR A 268 -17.45 -0.93 -21.94
C TYR A 268 -18.01 -2.25 -22.46
N ASP A 269 -18.02 -2.41 -23.79
CA ASP A 269 -18.40 -3.68 -24.41
C ASP A 269 -17.21 -4.64 -24.41
N LEU A 270 -17.19 -5.51 -23.40
CA LEU A 270 -16.08 -6.45 -23.17
C LEU A 270 -15.96 -7.51 -24.28
N ILE A 271 -16.98 -7.61 -25.17
CA ILE A 271 -17.03 -8.64 -26.22
C ILE A 271 -16.29 -8.18 -27.48
N SER A 272 -16.28 -6.87 -27.76
CA SER A 272 -15.70 -6.33 -29.00
C SER A 272 -14.18 -6.27 -29.04
N ASN A 273 -13.49 -6.40 -27.91
CA ASN A 273 -12.04 -6.20 -27.80
C ASN A 273 -11.20 -7.47 -27.62
N THR A 274 -11.80 -8.65 -27.71
CA THR A 274 -11.03 -9.92 -27.71
C THR A 274 -10.31 -10.18 -29.05
N GLU A 275 -10.50 -9.33 -30.08
CA GLU A 275 -9.88 -9.47 -31.40
C GLU A 275 -8.64 -8.56 -31.61
N ILE A 276 -8.18 -7.79 -30.62
CA ILE A 276 -7.12 -6.78 -30.79
C ILE A 276 -5.85 -7.09 -29.95
N GLU A 277 -5.59 -8.36 -29.61
CA GLU A 277 -4.26 -8.72 -29.04
C GLU A 277 -3.48 -9.63 -29.99
#